data_4c4fbd954194f86c86c255b79276a3db
#
_entry.id   4c4fbd954194f86c86c255b79276a3db
#
_cell.length_a   1.000
_cell.length_b   1.000
_cell.length_c   1.000
_cell.angle_alpha   90.00
_cell.angle_beta   90.00
_cell.angle_gamma   90.00
#
_symmetry.space_group_name_H-M   'P 1'
#
loop_
_entity.id
_entity.type
_entity.pdbx_description
1 polymer ?
#
loop_
_entity_poly.entity_id
_entity_poly.type
_entity_poly.pdbx_seq_one_letter_code
_entity_poly.pdbx_strand_id
1 'polypeptide(L)'
;MYEHRVRKELNKLPPFEHDNKRDPRVWKEGFPAWHALFSSLCLYGHSTGYRLPSFDKFFLYCKKAYTHSENPKKEQFKPYFEGELLPGMRQRVSVWYESGMAELYLYACLVEGIEDKTKSGIVLYDPRVDWKLKADVIVIAQKKPMLVSAFVGEQNDRPNIEARRDGVERERKKNTMESSHWDNAELASMPAFKISRTDADMQEVNGIRLFSLSSINRLLSSLYQEAGVKGWVFPLG
;
A
#
# COMPACT_ATOMS: atom_id res chain seq x y z
N MET A 1 -6.68 -12.45 -13.91
CA MET A 1 -7.83 -13.02 -13.15
C MET A 1 -8.04 -12.33 -11.80
N TYR A 2 -7.00 -12.14 -10.98
CA TYR A 2 -7.09 -11.37 -9.73
C TYR A 2 -7.23 -9.87 -10.01
N GLU A 3 -6.47 -9.34 -10.98
CA GLU A 3 -6.56 -7.96 -11.44
C GLU A 3 -8.02 -7.59 -11.80
N HIS A 4 -8.62 -8.35 -12.69
CA HIS A 4 -10.00 -8.14 -13.13
C HIS A 4 -11.00 -8.24 -11.95
N ARG A 5 -10.76 -9.14 -11.00
CA ARG A 5 -11.62 -9.31 -9.83
C ARG A 5 -11.59 -8.08 -8.94
N VAL A 6 -10.41 -7.53 -8.67
CA VAL A 6 -10.27 -6.30 -7.87
C VAL A 6 -10.99 -5.13 -8.56
N ARG A 7 -10.77 -4.92 -9.85
CA ARG A 7 -11.48 -3.87 -10.62
C ARG A 7 -12.99 -4.05 -10.58
N LYS A 8 -13.47 -5.27 -10.74
CA LYS A 8 -14.91 -5.58 -10.66
C LYS A 8 -15.48 -5.27 -9.28
N GLU A 9 -14.76 -5.55 -8.22
CA GLU A 9 -15.21 -5.21 -6.86
C GLU A 9 -15.17 -3.69 -6.61
N LEU A 10 -14.14 -2.98 -7.08
CA LEU A 10 -14.07 -1.52 -7.00
C LEU A 10 -15.24 -0.84 -7.73
N ASN A 11 -15.64 -1.34 -8.90
CA ASN A 11 -16.79 -0.81 -9.66
C ASN A 11 -18.15 -1.01 -8.99
N LYS A 12 -18.24 -1.88 -7.97
CA LYS A 12 -19.47 -2.06 -7.18
C LYS A 12 -19.57 -1.11 -5.98
N LEU A 13 -18.47 -0.44 -5.64
CA LEU A 13 -18.45 0.51 -4.55
C LEU A 13 -19.13 1.82 -4.97
N PRO A 14 -19.64 2.61 -4.00
CA PRO A 14 -19.99 4.00 -4.29
C PRO A 14 -18.80 4.76 -4.88
N PRO A 15 -19.02 5.71 -5.80
CA PRO A 15 -17.95 6.57 -6.33
C PRO A 15 -17.15 7.19 -5.19
N PHE A 16 -15.83 7.16 -5.32
CA PHE A 16 -14.93 7.71 -4.33
C PHE A 16 -14.53 9.13 -4.72
N GLU A 17 -14.66 10.04 -3.77
CA GLU A 17 -14.16 11.40 -3.88
C GLU A 17 -13.32 11.73 -2.65
N HIS A 18 -12.22 12.45 -2.87
CA HIS A 18 -11.40 12.94 -1.77
C HIS A 18 -12.16 14.00 -0.96
N ASP A 19 -12.06 13.88 0.35
CA ASP A 19 -12.49 14.95 1.23
C ASP A 19 -11.46 16.09 1.17
N ASN A 20 -11.88 17.30 0.76
CA ASN A 20 -10.95 18.40 0.46
C ASN A 20 -10.56 19.27 1.68
N LYS A 21 -11.09 18.96 2.86
CA LYS A 21 -10.83 19.77 4.07
C LYS A 21 -9.54 19.36 4.77
N ARG A 22 -8.40 19.75 4.22
CA ARG A 22 -7.10 19.55 4.87
C ARG A 22 -6.99 20.39 6.14
N ASP A 23 -6.79 19.74 7.29
CA ASP A 23 -6.49 20.41 8.55
C ASP A 23 -5.02 20.16 8.93
N PRO A 24 -4.18 21.24 8.99
CA PRO A 24 -2.76 21.11 9.33
C PRO A 24 -2.51 20.46 10.68
N ARG A 25 -3.43 20.60 11.64
CA ARG A 25 -3.32 19.99 12.98
C ARG A 25 -3.34 18.45 12.88
N VAL A 26 -4.19 17.91 12.00
CA VAL A 26 -4.29 16.47 11.76
C VAL A 26 -3.04 15.91 11.07
N TRP A 27 -2.42 16.71 10.20
CA TRP A 27 -1.25 16.25 9.42
C TRP A 27 0.08 16.39 10.16
N LYS A 28 0.18 17.28 11.16
CA LYS A 28 1.39 17.48 11.97
C LYS A 28 1.60 16.38 12.99
N GLU A 29 0.53 15.80 13.52
CA GLU A 29 0.64 14.74 14.48
C GLU A 29 0.97 13.42 13.78
N GLY A 30 2.00 12.74 14.28
CA GLY A 30 2.38 11.41 13.85
C GLY A 30 1.32 10.38 14.22
N PHE A 31 0.19 10.41 13.52
CA PHE A 31 -0.69 9.26 13.55
C PHE A 31 0.11 8.06 13.09
N PRO A 32 0.10 6.97 13.84
CA PRO A 32 0.78 5.77 13.42
C PRO A 32 0.21 5.35 12.05
N ALA A 33 1.09 5.28 11.06
CA ALA A 33 0.73 4.85 9.70
C ALA A 33 0.34 3.36 9.60
N TRP A 34 0.26 2.66 10.74
CA TRP A 34 -0.05 1.24 10.80
C TRP A 34 -1.46 0.86 10.33
N HIS A 35 -2.30 1.85 10.06
CA HIS A 35 -3.56 1.62 9.39
C HIS A 35 -3.39 1.68 7.88
N ALA A 36 -2.33 1.07 7.39
CA ALA A 36 -2.30 0.67 6.01
C ALA A 36 -3.62 -0.06 5.72
N LEU A 37 -4.32 0.39 4.71
CA LEU A 37 -5.59 -0.21 4.30
C LEU A 37 -5.41 -1.71 4.09
N PHE A 38 -4.23 -2.13 3.63
CA PHE A 38 -3.93 -3.51 3.33
C PHE A 38 -4.03 -4.42 4.57
N SER A 39 -3.43 -4.03 5.71
CA SER A 39 -3.57 -4.80 6.95
C SER A 39 -5.00 -4.76 7.50
N SER A 40 -5.67 -3.62 7.36
CA SER A 40 -7.09 -3.50 7.71
C SER A 40 -7.98 -4.32 6.80
N LEU A 41 -7.66 -4.44 5.50
CA LEU A 41 -8.39 -5.28 4.56
C LEU A 41 -8.24 -6.76 4.84
N CYS A 42 -7.07 -7.22 5.29
CA CYS A 42 -6.92 -8.61 5.73
C CYS A 42 -7.85 -8.94 6.89
N LEU A 43 -7.94 -8.05 7.89
CA LEU A 43 -8.86 -8.23 9.04
C LEU A 43 -10.33 -8.04 8.64
N TYR A 44 -10.63 -7.02 7.85
CA TYR A 44 -11.97 -6.76 7.34
C TYR A 44 -12.42 -7.87 6.37
N GLY A 45 -11.52 -8.34 5.52
CA GLY A 45 -11.78 -9.43 4.58
C GLY A 45 -12.20 -10.71 5.28
N HIS A 46 -11.58 -11.04 6.41
CA HIS A 46 -11.94 -12.19 7.21
C HIS A 46 -13.39 -12.11 7.73
N SER A 47 -13.83 -10.92 8.14
CA SER A 47 -15.18 -10.72 8.67
C SER A 47 -16.27 -10.54 7.61
N THR A 48 -15.90 -10.21 6.37
CA THR A 48 -16.84 -9.85 5.30
C THR A 48 -16.79 -10.75 4.07
N GLY A 49 -16.02 -11.84 4.12
CA GLY A 49 -15.81 -12.72 2.96
C GLY A 49 -14.96 -12.07 1.85
N TYR A 50 -13.98 -11.28 2.23
CA TYR A 50 -13.02 -10.63 1.31
C TYR A 50 -13.65 -9.62 0.33
N ARG A 51 -14.70 -8.93 0.76
CA ARG A 51 -15.26 -7.80 0.01
C ARG A 51 -14.49 -6.53 0.32
N LEU A 52 -14.27 -5.71 -0.69
CA LEU A 52 -13.66 -4.40 -0.49
C LEU A 52 -14.64 -3.48 0.26
N PRO A 53 -14.16 -2.72 1.26
CA PRO A 53 -15.00 -1.74 1.94
C PRO A 53 -15.19 -0.50 1.07
N SER A 54 -16.34 0.16 1.15
CA SER A 54 -16.46 1.55 0.71
C SER A 54 -15.63 2.46 1.64
N PHE A 55 -15.36 3.69 1.19
CA PHE A 55 -14.64 4.67 2.01
C PHE A 55 -15.29 4.87 3.39
N ASP A 56 -16.61 5.03 3.45
CA ASP A 56 -17.30 5.23 4.72
C ASP A 56 -17.18 4.02 5.68
N LYS A 57 -17.23 2.80 5.14
CA LYS A 57 -17.01 1.59 5.94
C LYS A 57 -15.58 1.52 6.47
N PHE A 58 -14.60 1.86 5.63
CA PHE A 58 -13.21 1.92 6.07
C PHE A 58 -12.99 3.01 7.11
N PHE A 59 -13.57 4.20 6.92
CA PHE A 59 -13.51 5.28 7.90
C PHE A 59 -14.09 4.86 9.26
N LEU A 60 -15.26 4.21 9.25
CA LEU A 60 -15.88 3.68 10.48
C LEU A 60 -15.03 2.60 11.14
N TYR A 61 -14.35 1.78 10.35
CA TYR A 61 -13.39 0.81 10.86
C TYR A 61 -12.21 1.50 11.55
N CYS A 62 -11.60 2.50 10.92
CA CYS A 62 -10.54 3.31 11.52
C CYS A 62 -11.01 3.98 12.81
N LYS A 63 -12.19 4.64 12.79
CA LYS A 63 -12.77 5.22 13.98
C LYS A 63 -12.86 4.20 15.11
N LYS A 64 -13.46 3.03 14.85
CA LYS A 64 -13.59 1.97 15.85
C LYS A 64 -12.24 1.50 16.39
N ALA A 65 -11.25 1.30 15.53
CA ALA A 65 -9.92 0.85 15.93
C ALA A 65 -9.21 1.84 16.85
N TYR A 66 -9.36 3.15 16.60
CA TYR A 66 -8.73 4.19 17.42
C TYR A 66 -9.49 4.50 18.71
N THR A 67 -10.85 4.47 18.68
CA THR A 67 -11.68 4.86 19.81
C THR A 67 -12.22 3.68 20.63
N HIS A 68 -11.78 2.45 20.31
CA HIS A 68 -12.21 1.24 21.04
C HIS A 68 -11.88 1.35 22.54
N SER A 69 -12.75 0.79 23.38
CA SER A 69 -12.63 0.87 24.84
C SER A 69 -11.32 0.34 25.41
N GLU A 70 -10.74 -0.65 24.75
CA GLU A 70 -9.46 -1.26 25.14
C GLU A 70 -8.22 -0.50 24.62
N ASN A 71 -8.40 0.50 23.76
CA ASN A 71 -7.28 1.33 23.31
C ASN A 71 -6.87 2.30 24.44
N PRO A 72 -5.66 2.18 25.01
CA PRO A 72 -5.23 3.05 26.10
C PRO A 72 -5.11 4.53 25.70
N LYS A 73 -5.04 4.81 24.39
CA LYS A 73 -4.95 6.16 23.83
C LYS A 73 -6.28 6.66 23.25
N LYS A 74 -7.39 5.98 23.49
CA LYS A 74 -8.69 6.33 22.90
C LYS A 74 -9.10 7.79 23.13
N GLU A 75 -8.86 8.33 24.31
CA GLU A 75 -9.22 9.72 24.64
C GLU A 75 -8.39 10.72 23.81
N GLN A 76 -7.13 10.41 23.52
CA GLN A 76 -6.29 11.22 22.64
C GLN A 76 -6.83 11.26 21.20
N PHE A 77 -7.50 10.18 20.75
CA PHE A 77 -8.00 10.08 19.38
C PHE A 77 -9.44 10.57 19.18
N LYS A 78 -10.22 10.70 20.24
CA LYS A 78 -11.60 11.21 20.16
C LYS A 78 -11.77 12.52 19.40
N PRO A 79 -10.95 13.58 19.62
CA PRO A 79 -11.08 14.82 18.87
C PRO A 79 -11.01 14.66 17.36
N TYR A 80 -10.27 13.66 16.87
CA TYR A 80 -10.07 13.38 15.46
C TYR A 80 -11.24 12.62 14.82
N PHE A 81 -11.90 11.75 15.58
CA PHE A 81 -12.96 10.91 15.05
C PHE A 81 -14.36 11.30 15.49
N GLU A 82 -14.50 12.17 16.49
CA GLU A 82 -15.78 12.55 17.10
C GLU A 82 -15.89 14.06 17.37
N GLY A 83 -14.78 14.80 17.27
CA GLY A 83 -14.71 16.22 17.62
C GLY A 83 -14.48 17.14 16.40
N GLU A 84 -13.93 18.29 16.70
CA GLU A 84 -13.71 19.39 15.71
C GLU A 84 -12.71 19.02 14.59
N LEU A 85 -11.82 18.06 14.82
CA LEU A 85 -10.82 17.62 13.84
C LEU A 85 -11.35 16.55 12.87
N LEU A 86 -12.60 16.12 13.04
CA LEU A 86 -13.21 15.08 12.21
C LEU A 86 -13.12 15.36 10.69
N PRO A 87 -13.40 16.58 10.18
CA PRO A 87 -13.30 16.81 8.73
C PRO A 87 -11.87 16.62 8.19
N GLY A 88 -10.86 17.12 8.91
CA GLY A 88 -9.46 16.92 8.56
C GLY A 88 -9.02 15.44 8.66
N MET A 89 -9.56 14.72 9.63
CA MET A 89 -9.30 13.28 9.77
C MET A 89 -9.93 12.48 8.64
N ARG A 90 -11.16 12.80 8.23
CA ARG A 90 -11.77 12.18 7.05
C ARG A 90 -10.90 12.38 5.81
N GLN A 91 -10.40 13.60 5.58
CA GLN A 91 -9.52 13.89 4.46
C GLN A 91 -8.22 13.05 4.55
N ARG A 92 -7.61 12.94 5.72
CA ARG A 92 -6.42 12.11 5.90
C ARG A 92 -6.69 10.63 5.65
N VAL A 93 -7.80 10.11 6.16
CA VAL A 93 -8.21 8.70 5.93
C VAL A 93 -8.56 8.46 4.46
N SER A 94 -9.09 9.46 3.73
CA SER A 94 -9.35 9.32 2.29
C SER A 94 -8.07 9.12 1.48
N VAL A 95 -6.98 9.80 1.86
CA VAL A 95 -5.66 9.58 1.25
C VAL A 95 -5.14 8.17 1.56
N TRP A 96 -5.30 7.68 2.78
CA TRP A 96 -4.91 6.31 3.13
C TRP A 96 -5.75 5.25 2.39
N TYR A 97 -7.05 5.52 2.21
CA TYR A 97 -7.93 4.64 1.49
C TYR A 97 -7.52 4.50 0.02
N GLU A 98 -7.26 5.61 -0.67
CA GLU A 98 -6.82 5.57 -2.06
C GLU A 98 -5.47 4.86 -2.21
N SER A 99 -4.46 5.21 -1.38
CA SER A 99 -3.15 4.57 -1.45
C SER A 99 -3.22 3.07 -1.16
N GLY A 100 -3.97 2.67 -0.15
CA GLY A 100 -4.13 1.27 0.18
C GLY A 100 -4.89 0.46 -0.88
N MET A 101 -5.85 1.07 -1.60
CA MET A 101 -6.50 0.41 -2.74
C MET A 101 -5.53 0.23 -3.92
N ALA A 102 -4.65 1.20 -4.16
CA ALA A 102 -3.61 1.06 -5.17
C ALA A 102 -2.58 -0.02 -4.83
N GLU A 103 -2.17 -0.11 -3.56
CA GLU A 103 -1.28 -1.17 -3.05
C GLU A 103 -1.93 -2.55 -3.16
N LEU A 104 -3.21 -2.68 -2.78
CA LEU A 104 -3.96 -3.92 -2.93
C LEU A 104 -4.06 -4.37 -4.38
N TYR A 105 -4.34 -3.42 -5.28
CA TYR A 105 -4.41 -3.69 -6.71
C TYR A 105 -3.05 -4.17 -7.24
N LEU A 106 -1.98 -3.48 -6.87
CA LEU A 106 -0.61 -3.89 -7.19
C LEU A 106 -0.32 -5.30 -6.70
N TYR A 107 -0.62 -5.59 -5.42
CA TYR A 107 -0.45 -6.92 -4.85
C TYR A 107 -1.19 -7.99 -5.67
N ALA A 108 -2.45 -7.76 -6.00
CA ALA A 108 -3.25 -8.69 -6.81
C ALA A 108 -2.63 -8.95 -8.20
N CYS A 109 -2.10 -7.90 -8.84
CA CYS A 109 -1.40 -8.03 -10.11
C CYS A 109 -0.09 -8.81 -9.98
N LEU A 110 0.68 -8.57 -8.92
CA LEU A 110 1.91 -9.33 -8.67
C LEU A 110 1.62 -10.81 -8.41
N VAL A 111 0.60 -11.12 -7.59
CA VAL A 111 0.14 -12.50 -7.38
C VAL A 111 -0.25 -13.14 -8.70
N GLU A 112 -1.04 -12.46 -9.53
CA GLU A 112 -1.44 -13.00 -10.84
C GLU A 112 -0.23 -13.27 -11.74
N GLY A 113 0.71 -12.35 -11.83
CA GLY A 113 1.90 -12.50 -12.66
C GLY A 113 2.87 -13.57 -12.15
N ILE A 114 3.23 -13.52 -10.87
CA ILE A 114 4.31 -14.32 -10.27
C ILE A 114 3.80 -15.72 -9.90
N GLU A 115 2.66 -15.82 -9.19
CA GLU A 115 2.18 -17.10 -8.66
C GLU A 115 1.35 -17.87 -9.69
N ASP A 116 0.41 -17.21 -10.36
CA ASP A 116 -0.53 -17.89 -11.25
C ASP A 116 0.02 -18.14 -12.65
N LYS A 117 0.52 -17.08 -13.29
CA LYS A 117 0.90 -17.12 -14.71
C LYS A 117 2.26 -17.77 -14.93
N THR A 118 3.26 -17.35 -14.17
CA THR A 118 4.62 -17.88 -14.34
C THR A 118 4.94 -19.01 -13.38
N LYS A 119 4.22 -19.12 -12.27
CA LYS A 119 4.53 -20.08 -11.19
C LYS A 119 5.99 -20.00 -10.75
N SER A 120 6.57 -18.82 -10.86
CA SER A 120 7.98 -18.60 -10.60
C SER A 120 8.31 -18.34 -9.13
N GLY A 121 7.29 -18.05 -8.30
CA GLY A 121 7.51 -17.68 -6.91
C GLY A 121 6.22 -17.42 -6.14
N ILE A 122 6.37 -16.65 -5.05
CA ILE A 122 5.27 -16.24 -4.18
C ILE A 122 5.36 -14.74 -3.91
N VAL A 123 4.23 -14.14 -3.59
CA VAL A 123 4.09 -12.73 -3.22
C VAL A 123 3.54 -12.65 -1.80
N LEU A 124 4.26 -11.96 -0.92
CA LEU A 124 3.93 -11.89 0.49
C LEU A 124 3.70 -10.44 0.91
N TYR A 125 2.77 -10.26 1.83
CA TYR A 125 2.61 -9.04 2.60
C TYR A 125 2.85 -9.34 4.08
N ASP A 126 3.73 -8.56 4.70
CA ASP A 126 3.97 -8.62 6.15
C ASP A 126 4.04 -7.19 6.72
N PRO A 127 3.14 -6.81 7.63
CA PRO A 127 3.14 -5.48 8.25
C PRO A 127 4.44 -5.11 8.95
N ARG A 128 5.21 -6.10 9.40
CA ARG A 128 6.51 -5.86 10.05
C ARG A 128 7.57 -5.46 9.05
N VAL A 129 7.50 -6.03 7.83
CA VAL A 129 8.38 -5.68 6.72
C VAL A 129 8.07 -4.28 6.22
N ASP A 130 6.80 -3.95 6.05
CA ASP A 130 6.34 -2.61 5.72
C ASP A 130 6.87 -1.59 6.76
N TRP A 131 6.67 -1.86 8.04
CA TRP A 131 7.16 -0.99 9.10
C TRP A 131 8.68 -0.86 9.16
N LYS A 132 9.42 -1.98 9.15
CA LYS A 132 10.87 -2.01 9.35
C LYS A 132 11.67 -1.73 8.08
N LEU A 133 11.27 -2.32 6.98
CA LEU A 133 12.01 -2.26 5.71
C LEU A 133 11.42 -1.25 4.73
N LYS A 134 10.26 -0.65 5.08
CA LYS A 134 9.54 0.29 4.21
C LYS A 134 9.26 -0.31 2.82
N ALA A 135 8.89 -1.58 2.81
CA ALA A 135 8.51 -2.32 1.62
C ALA A 135 7.09 -2.84 1.78
N ASP A 136 6.22 -2.49 0.84
CA ASP A 136 4.81 -2.84 0.90
C ASP A 136 4.56 -4.31 0.53
N VAL A 137 5.44 -4.89 -0.28
CA VAL A 137 5.32 -6.27 -0.77
C VAL A 137 6.70 -6.92 -0.84
N ILE A 138 6.74 -8.22 -0.53
CA ILE A 138 7.90 -9.09 -0.76
C ILE A 138 7.56 -10.02 -1.92
N VAL A 139 8.43 -10.09 -2.90
CA VAL A 139 8.36 -11.09 -3.98
C VAL A 139 9.52 -12.05 -3.80
N ILE A 140 9.23 -13.34 -3.73
CA ILE A 140 10.25 -14.40 -3.73
C ILE A 140 10.09 -15.19 -5.02
N ALA A 141 11.01 -14.98 -5.97
CA ALA A 141 11.01 -15.72 -7.23
C ALA A 141 12.35 -16.44 -7.43
N GLN A 142 12.29 -17.73 -7.79
CA GLN A 142 13.49 -18.59 -7.91
C GLN A 142 14.39 -18.54 -6.65
N LYS A 143 13.78 -18.52 -5.48
CA LYS A 143 14.45 -18.41 -4.17
C LYS A 143 15.16 -17.08 -3.93
N LYS A 144 14.99 -16.08 -4.81
CA LYS A 144 15.50 -14.71 -4.61
C LYS A 144 14.42 -13.84 -3.98
N PRO A 145 14.60 -13.35 -2.75
CA PRO A 145 13.70 -12.37 -2.16
C PRO A 145 13.98 -10.97 -2.74
N MET A 146 12.92 -10.26 -3.06
CA MET A 146 12.93 -8.92 -3.62
C MET A 146 11.91 -8.05 -2.90
N LEU A 147 12.25 -6.82 -2.61
CA LEU A 147 11.39 -5.86 -1.94
C LEU A 147 10.72 -4.94 -2.95
N VAL A 148 9.42 -4.71 -2.80
CA VAL A 148 8.66 -3.79 -3.65
C VAL A 148 8.03 -2.72 -2.77
N SER A 149 8.28 -1.46 -3.10
CA SER A 149 7.67 -0.30 -2.44
C SER A 149 6.80 0.49 -3.42
N ALA A 150 5.58 0.78 -3.01
CA ALA A 150 4.59 1.55 -3.76
C ALA A 150 4.48 2.96 -3.19
N PHE A 151 4.52 3.96 -4.05
CA PHE A 151 4.39 5.36 -3.66
C PHE A 151 3.19 6.00 -4.37
N VAL A 152 2.12 6.21 -3.63
CA VAL A 152 0.90 6.86 -4.12
C VAL A 152 0.86 8.28 -3.57
N GLY A 153 1.48 9.24 -4.29
CA GLY A 153 1.52 10.65 -3.92
C GLY A 153 0.78 11.54 -4.92
N GLU A 154 0.55 12.81 -4.58
CA GLU A 154 -0.01 13.80 -5.49
C GLU A 154 1.03 14.23 -6.54
N GLN A 155 0.57 14.56 -7.76
CA GLN A 155 1.46 14.98 -8.87
C GLN A 155 2.29 16.23 -8.54
N ASN A 156 1.79 17.11 -7.68
CA ASN A 156 2.45 18.34 -7.29
C ASN A 156 3.59 18.13 -6.27
N ASP A 157 3.74 16.93 -5.74
CA ASP A 157 4.72 16.58 -4.70
C ASP A 157 5.99 15.90 -5.26
N ARG A 158 6.27 16.00 -6.57
CA ARG A 158 7.43 15.33 -7.20
C ARG A 158 8.74 15.46 -6.40
N PRO A 159 9.19 16.66 -6.02
CA PRO A 159 10.43 16.80 -5.25
C PRO A 159 10.36 16.14 -3.87
N ASN A 160 9.19 16.22 -3.24
CA ASN A 160 8.94 15.60 -1.94
C ASN A 160 8.87 14.07 -2.01
N ILE A 161 8.39 13.51 -3.13
CA ILE A 161 8.32 12.06 -3.32
C ILE A 161 9.71 11.48 -3.52
N GLU A 162 10.56 12.12 -4.32
CA GLU A 162 11.95 11.70 -4.49
C GLU A 162 12.73 11.79 -3.16
N ALA A 163 12.60 12.90 -2.44
CA ALA A 163 13.20 13.04 -1.11
C ALA A 163 12.67 12.01 -0.09
N ARG A 164 11.38 11.65 -0.17
CA ARG A 164 10.80 10.57 0.64
C ARG A 164 11.35 9.22 0.25
N ARG A 165 11.51 8.93 -1.03
CA ARG A 165 12.11 7.69 -1.54
C ARG A 165 13.52 7.50 -0.97
N ASP A 166 14.34 8.55 -1.02
CA ASP A 166 15.71 8.53 -0.48
C ASP A 166 15.71 8.44 1.04
N GLY A 167 14.73 9.06 1.69
CA GLY A 167 14.50 8.95 3.13
C GLY A 167 14.14 7.53 3.55
N VAL A 168 13.20 6.91 2.85
CA VAL A 168 12.78 5.52 3.07
C VAL A 168 13.95 4.56 2.89
N GLU A 169 14.77 4.75 1.86
CA GLU A 169 15.93 3.89 1.63
C GLU A 169 17.00 4.05 2.71
N ARG A 170 17.25 5.28 3.17
CA ARG A 170 18.15 5.55 4.30
C ARG A 170 17.62 4.94 5.60
N GLU A 171 16.33 5.08 5.87
CA GLU A 171 15.69 4.52 7.05
C GLU A 171 15.68 2.99 7.02
N ARG A 172 15.44 2.39 5.86
CA ARG A 172 15.55 0.95 5.66
C ARG A 172 16.96 0.46 5.98
N LYS A 173 17.99 1.10 5.44
CA LYS A 173 19.39 0.76 5.71
C LYS A 173 19.70 0.88 7.21
N LYS A 174 19.22 1.94 7.87
CA LYS A 174 19.38 2.12 9.31
C LYS A 174 18.69 1.00 10.10
N ASN A 175 17.42 0.71 9.80
CA ASN A 175 16.64 -0.32 10.49
C ASN A 175 17.22 -1.73 10.30
N THR A 176 17.83 -2.03 9.15
CA THR A 176 18.53 -3.30 8.92
C THR A 176 19.80 -3.39 9.76
N MET A 177 20.49 -2.29 10.00
CA MET A 177 21.70 -2.26 10.84
C MET A 177 21.39 -2.39 12.33
N GLU A 178 20.21 -1.95 12.80
CA GLU A 178 19.81 -1.97 14.21
C GLU A 178 19.04 -3.25 14.62
N SER A 179 18.64 -4.10 13.66
CA SER A 179 17.84 -5.29 13.91
C SER A 179 18.71 -6.50 14.25
N SER A 180 18.66 -6.95 15.51
CA SER A 180 19.43 -8.10 16.00
C SER A 180 18.87 -9.49 15.61
N HIS A 181 17.74 -9.57 14.91
CA HIS A 181 17.02 -10.82 14.65
C HIS A 181 16.99 -11.27 13.19
N TRP A 182 17.56 -10.48 12.30
CA TRP A 182 17.70 -10.82 10.89
C TRP A 182 19.18 -10.70 10.55
N ASP A 183 19.66 -11.56 9.65
CA ASP A 183 20.98 -11.34 9.09
C ASP A 183 20.96 -10.02 8.29
N ASN A 184 21.49 -8.98 8.92
CA ASN A 184 21.43 -7.61 8.41
C ASN A 184 22.11 -7.47 7.05
N ALA A 185 23.12 -8.30 6.77
CA ALA A 185 23.81 -8.33 5.50
C ALA A 185 22.89 -8.86 4.38
N GLU A 186 22.11 -9.90 4.66
CA GLU A 186 21.18 -10.49 3.70
C GLU A 186 20.03 -9.52 3.37
N LEU A 187 19.43 -8.90 4.38
CA LEU A 187 18.37 -7.92 4.18
C LEU A 187 18.86 -6.66 3.44
N ALA A 188 20.07 -6.20 3.75
CA ALA A 188 20.65 -5.04 3.06
C ALA A 188 20.99 -5.33 1.59
N SER A 189 21.24 -6.59 1.25
CA SER A 189 21.56 -7.04 -0.10
C SER A 189 20.33 -7.34 -0.97
N MET A 190 19.13 -7.39 -0.39
CA MET A 190 17.90 -7.68 -1.14
C MET A 190 17.64 -6.60 -2.21
N PRO A 191 17.46 -6.99 -3.47
CA PRO A 191 17.06 -6.07 -4.52
C PRO A 191 15.75 -5.37 -4.16
N ALA A 192 15.72 -4.04 -4.31
CA ALA A 192 14.55 -3.23 -4.00
C ALA A 192 14.03 -2.55 -5.26
N PHE A 193 12.77 -2.74 -5.53
CA PHE A 193 12.04 -2.17 -6.66
C PHE A 193 11.04 -1.14 -6.16
N LYS A 194 10.83 -0.10 -6.96
CA LYS A 194 9.93 1.00 -6.63
C LYS A 194 8.93 1.19 -7.77
N ILE A 195 7.67 1.35 -7.42
CA ILE A 195 6.64 1.83 -8.33
C ILE A 195 6.03 3.08 -7.71
N SER A 196 5.89 4.13 -8.50
CA SER A 196 5.30 5.36 -7.98
C SER A 196 4.33 5.97 -8.97
N ARG A 197 3.40 6.74 -8.44
CA ARG A 197 2.43 7.50 -9.21
C ARG A 197 3.07 8.53 -10.13
N THR A 198 4.26 9.02 -9.79
CA THR A 198 5.00 9.98 -10.62
C THR A 198 5.68 9.34 -11.82
N ASP A 199 5.98 8.04 -11.74
CA ASP A 199 6.68 7.29 -12.79
C ASP A 199 5.73 6.46 -13.65
N ALA A 200 4.45 6.46 -13.32
CA ALA A 200 3.47 5.56 -13.88
C ALA A 200 2.29 6.31 -14.48
N ASP A 201 1.85 5.85 -15.62
CA ASP A 201 0.50 6.15 -16.07
C ASP A 201 -0.46 5.56 -15.05
N MET A 202 -1.30 6.39 -14.47
CA MET A 202 -2.34 5.95 -13.56
C MET A 202 -3.60 5.66 -14.35
N GLN A 203 -4.38 4.69 -13.88
CA GLN A 203 -5.74 4.47 -14.32
C GLN A 203 -6.70 4.79 -13.17
N GLU A 204 -7.87 5.28 -13.51
CA GLU A 204 -8.92 5.55 -12.54
C GLU A 204 -10.03 4.50 -12.65
N VAL A 205 -10.44 3.98 -11.51
CA VAL A 205 -11.57 3.07 -11.39
C VAL A 205 -12.45 3.58 -10.26
N ASN A 206 -13.64 4.04 -10.63
CA ASN A 206 -14.65 4.53 -9.69
C ASN A 206 -14.13 5.63 -8.73
N GLY A 207 -13.36 6.59 -9.27
CA GLY A 207 -12.74 7.69 -8.52
C GLY A 207 -11.44 7.30 -7.78
N ILE A 208 -11.04 6.03 -7.79
CA ILE A 208 -9.81 5.55 -7.16
C ILE A 208 -8.70 5.43 -8.21
N ARG A 209 -7.56 6.07 -7.93
CA ARG A 209 -6.39 6.03 -8.81
C ARG A 209 -5.53 4.82 -8.50
N LEU A 210 -5.39 3.95 -9.48
CA LEU A 210 -4.61 2.71 -9.43
C LEU A 210 -3.38 2.82 -10.33
N PHE A 211 -2.37 2.01 -10.10
CA PHE A 211 -1.25 1.87 -11.03
C PHE A 211 -1.76 1.29 -12.37
N SER A 212 -1.34 1.85 -13.48
CA SER A 212 -1.70 1.31 -14.80
C SER A 212 -1.06 -0.05 -15.04
N LEU A 213 -1.69 -0.87 -15.89
CA LEU A 213 -1.11 -2.15 -16.28
C LEU A 213 0.24 -2.00 -16.98
N SER A 214 0.46 -0.90 -17.70
CA SER A 214 1.73 -0.58 -18.32
C SER A 214 2.86 -0.43 -17.27
N SER A 215 2.59 0.26 -16.18
CA SER A 215 3.54 0.45 -15.09
C SER A 215 3.79 -0.84 -14.30
N ILE A 216 2.73 -1.60 -14.06
CA ILE A 216 2.84 -2.92 -13.43
C ILE A 216 3.64 -3.88 -14.31
N ASN A 217 3.45 -3.86 -15.63
CA ASN A 217 4.22 -4.67 -16.57
C ASN A 217 5.72 -4.32 -16.56
N ARG A 218 6.08 -3.02 -16.45
CA ARG A 218 7.47 -2.61 -16.28
C ARG A 218 8.08 -3.18 -14.99
N LEU A 219 7.35 -3.09 -13.89
CA LEU A 219 7.79 -3.66 -12.61
C LEU A 219 7.93 -5.19 -12.70
N LEU A 220 6.93 -5.90 -13.24
CA LEU A 220 7.00 -7.35 -13.43
C LEU A 220 8.20 -7.75 -14.30
N SER A 221 8.46 -7.04 -15.39
CA SER A 221 9.61 -7.30 -16.26
C SER A 221 10.92 -7.17 -15.51
N SER A 222 11.07 -6.14 -14.68
CA SER A 222 12.25 -5.95 -13.83
C SER A 222 12.42 -7.07 -12.80
N LEU A 223 11.34 -7.49 -12.16
CA LEU A 223 11.35 -8.61 -11.20
C LEU A 223 11.73 -9.94 -11.87
N TYR A 224 11.20 -10.22 -13.06
CA TYR A 224 11.54 -11.42 -13.82
C TYR A 224 13.00 -11.41 -14.28
N GLN A 225 13.50 -10.26 -14.74
CA GLN A 225 14.89 -10.09 -15.12
C GLN A 225 15.82 -10.37 -13.93
N GLU A 226 15.53 -9.80 -12.76
CA GLU A 226 16.30 -10.03 -11.54
C GLU A 226 16.26 -11.49 -11.10
N ALA A 227 15.09 -12.13 -11.19
CA ALA A 227 14.94 -13.54 -10.86
C ALA A 227 15.54 -14.50 -11.89
N GLY A 228 15.86 -14.03 -13.10
CA GLY A 228 16.35 -14.87 -14.19
C GLY A 228 15.29 -15.82 -14.76
N VAL A 229 14.01 -15.40 -14.78
CA VAL A 229 12.90 -16.22 -15.26
C VAL A 229 12.25 -15.66 -16.50
N LYS A 230 11.62 -16.51 -17.30
CA LYS A 230 10.78 -16.08 -18.41
C LYS A 230 9.50 -15.44 -17.84
N GLY A 231 9.30 -14.18 -18.15
CA GLY A 231 8.19 -13.40 -17.62
C GLY A 231 6.88 -13.56 -18.38
N TRP A 232 5.83 -13.07 -17.77
CA TRP A 232 4.52 -12.84 -18.32
C TRP A 232 4.07 -11.41 -17.99
N VAL A 233 3.34 -10.78 -18.88
CA VAL A 233 2.82 -9.42 -18.70
C VAL A 233 1.35 -9.37 -19.05
N PHE A 234 0.63 -8.42 -18.47
CA PHE A 234 -0.76 -8.15 -18.79
C PHE A 234 -0.89 -7.68 -20.23
N PRO A 235 -1.88 -8.17 -20.99
CA PRO A 235 -2.19 -7.62 -22.30
C PRO A 235 -2.65 -6.15 -22.10
N LEU A 236 -2.03 -5.27 -22.86
CA LEU A 236 -2.46 -3.88 -22.96
C LEU A 236 -3.50 -3.84 -24.09
N GLY A 237 -4.75 -3.55 -23.73
CA GLY A 237 -5.86 -3.42 -24.67
C GLY A 237 -5.76 -2.18 -25.53
#